data_182567e828db172c3887adc7f5a61c8e
#
_entry.id   182567e828db172c3887adc7f5a61c8e
#
_cell.length_a   1.000
_cell.length_b   1.000
_cell.length_c   1.000
_cell.angle_alpha   90.00
_cell.angle_beta   90.00
_cell.angle_gamma   90.00
#
_symmetry.space_group_name_H-M   'P 1'
#
loop_
_entity.id
_entity.type
_entity.pdbx_description
1 polymer ?
#
loop_
_entity_poly.entity_id
_entity_poly.type
_entity_poly.pdbx_seq_one_letter_code
_entity_poly.pdbx_strand_id
1 'polypeptide(L)'
;ASFLAAGLCPFGLAERVEDSYANLNDRSVEGTDLGVYYDMDTAIGKFSFKHQVSMLTKREQQYGETLSTLDNAMQSGFLPLTAIDGFGDILAVNGSPKRKSYTSLRFRRGDWALGINQNARSTVYEDRTISAAGSMWAVTPFKTMNVYSDYYTNVNGGDLRLRVGVNNWHDRRAPLASSRMGYFEDLDNNLRRNFYLDLRLTY
;
A
#
# COMPACT_ATOMS: atom_id res chain seq x y z
N ALA A 1 -13.69 45.28 11.63
CA ALA A 1 -12.44 45.32 12.43
C ALA A 1 -12.52 44.53 13.73
N SER A 2 -13.69 44.51 14.41
CA SER A 2 -13.85 43.83 15.71
C SER A 2 -13.84 42.30 15.63
N PHE A 3 -14.35 41.71 14.58
CA PHE A 3 -14.37 40.23 14.41
C PHE A 3 -12.97 39.66 14.18
N LEU A 4 -12.16 40.34 13.36
CA LEU A 4 -10.78 39.93 13.12
C LEU A 4 -9.92 40.06 14.41
N ALA A 5 -10.14 41.10 15.21
CA ALA A 5 -9.44 41.29 16.47
C ALA A 5 -9.83 40.22 17.52
N ALA A 6 -11.04 39.66 17.43
CA ALA A 6 -11.53 38.57 18.28
C ALA A 6 -11.17 37.18 17.73
N GLY A 7 -10.45 37.06 16.60
CA GLY A 7 -10.15 35.78 15.96
C GLY A 7 -11.37 35.10 15.31
N LEU A 8 -12.46 35.84 15.10
CA LEU A 8 -13.68 35.32 14.53
C LEU A 8 -13.70 35.53 13.00
N CYS A 9 -14.28 34.59 12.26
CA CYS A 9 -14.45 34.70 10.82
C CYS A 9 -15.41 35.85 10.48
N PRO A 10 -15.03 36.84 9.64
CA PRO A 10 -15.84 37.99 9.31
C PRO A 10 -17.04 37.66 8.40
N PHE A 11 -17.16 36.47 7.89
CA PHE A 11 -18.17 36.05 6.92
C PHE A 11 -19.43 35.41 7.52
N GLY A 12 -19.54 35.34 8.86
CA GLY A 12 -20.70 34.74 9.54
C GLY A 12 -20.66 33.20 9.55
N LEU A 13 -21.81 32.59 9.86
CA LEU A 13 -21.97 31.14 9.85
C LEU A 13 -22.13 30.65 8.40
N ALA A 14 -21.45 29.56 8.08
CA ALA A 14 -21.68 28.87 6.81
C ALA A 14 -23.05 28.19 6.87
N GLU A 15 -24.03 28.69 6.08
CA GLU A 15 -25.39 28.13 5.99
C GLU A 15 -25.44 26.90 5.07
N ARG A 16 -24.52 26.82 4.10
CA ARG A 16 -24.46 25.74 3.12
C ARG A 16 -23.03 25.49 2.67
N VAL A 17 -22.65 24.23 2.60
CA VAL A 17 -21.43 23.77 1.96
C VAL A 17 -21.84 22.94 0.75
N GLU A 18 -21.35 23.32 -0.44
CA GLU A 18 -21.53 22.54 -1.66
C GLU A 18 -20.26 21.70 -1.88
N ASP A 19 -20.40 20.39 -1.81
CA ASP A 19 -19.35 19.41 -2.08
C ASP A 19 -19.70 18.68 -3.37
N SER A 20 -19.25 19.21 -4.50
CA SER A 20 -19.47 18.65 -5.83
C SER A 20 -18.22 17.98 -6.38
N TYR A 21 -18.42 16.96 -7.21
CA TYR A 21 -17.30 16.36 -7.94
C TYR A 21 -16.72 17.36 -8.92
N ALA A 22 -15.41 17.51 -8.89
CA ALA A 22 -14.64 18.31 -9.85
C ALA A 22 -13.64 17.42 -10.58
N ASN A 23 -13.42 17.69 -11.88
CA ASN A 23 -12.33 17.07 -12.60
C ASN A 23 -11.01 17.61 -12.06
N LEU A 24 -10.20 16.71 -11.52
CA LEU A 24 -8.83 17.01 -11.14
C LEU A 24 -7.97 17.01 -12.43
N ASN A 25 -6.94 17.83 -12.42
CA ASN A 25 -5.95 17.86 -13.49
C ASN A 25 -5.16 16.56 -13.57
N ASP A 26 -4.25 16.48 -14.53
CA ASP A 26 -3.47 15.29 -14.83
C ASP A 26 -2.71 14.75 -13.64
N ARG A 27 -2.71 13.42 -13.55
CA ARG A 27 -1.84 12.67 -12.65
C ARG A 27 -0.74 12.01 -13.46
N SER A 28 0.51 12.28 -13.11
CA SER A 28 1.68 11.66 -13.70
C SER A 28 2.23 10.57 -12.80
N VAL A 29 2.44 9.37 -13.37
CA VAL A 29 3.02 8.23 -12.65
C VAL A 29 4.07 7.59 -13.54
N GLU A 30 5.30 7.47 -13.01
CA GLU A 30 6.40 6.80 -13.69
C GLU A 30 7.02 5.76 -12.76
N GLY A 31 7.50 4.67 -13.33
CA GLY A 31 8.11 3.60 -12.56
C GLY A 31 8.71 2.50 -13.41
N THR A 32 9.32 1.55 -12.75
CA THR A 32 9.95 0.37 -13.37
C THR A 32 9.54 -0.88 -12.62
N ASP A 33 9.11 -1.89 -13.37
CA ASP A 33 8.85 -3.23 -12.89
C ASP A 33 9.96 -4.18 -13.36
N LEU A 34 10.56 -4.89 -12.42
CA LEU A 34 11.57 -5.91 -12.68
C LEU A 34 11.07 -7.26 -12.20
N GLY A 35 11.22 -8.29 -13.03
CA GLY A 35 10.84 -9.66 -12.68
C GLY A 35 11.95 -10.64 -13.01
N VAL A 36 12.27 -11.52 -12.06
CA VAL A 36 13.16 -12.67 -12.24
C VAL A 36 12.36 -13.92 -11.97
N TYR A 37 12.38 -14.85 -12.93
CA TYR A 37 11.70 -16.14 -12.87
C TYR A 37 12.72 -17.21 -13.19
N TYR A 38 12.82 -18.21 -12.35
CA TYR A 38 13.77 -19.28 -12.54
C TYR A 38 13.18 -20.61 -12.08
N ASP A 39 13.18 -21.59 -12.98
CA ASP A 39 12.79 -22.96 -12.71
C ASP A 39 14.00 -23.87 -12.89
N MET A 40 14.21 -24.79 -11.95
CA MET A 40 15.33 -25.73 -11.97
C MET A 40 14.82 -27.12 -11.59
N ASP A 41 15.00 -28.06 -12.51
CA ASP A 41 14.78 -29.49 -12.25
C ASP A 41 16.06 -30.12 -11.71
N THR A 42 15.94 -30.82 -10.59
CA THR A 42 17.04 -31.48 -9.91
C THR A 42 16.71 -32.94 -9.63
N ALA A 43 17.70 -33.75 -9.28
CA ALA A 43 17.50 -35.15 -8.91
C ALA A 43 16.58 -35.32 -7.68
N ILE A 44 16.43 -34.30 -6.84
CA ILE A 44 15.61 -34.35 -5.62
C ILE A 44 14.21 -33.72 -5.80
N GLY A 45 13.97 -32.99 -6.91
CA GLY A 45 12.70 -32.32 -7.20
C GLY A 45 12.88 -31.04 -7.97
N LYS A 46 11.78 -30.33 -8.21
CA LYS A 46 11.73 -29.08 -8.95
C LYS A 46 11.69 -27.88 -8.01
N PHE A 47 12.60 -26.94 -8.24
CA PHE A 47 12.61 -25.61 -7.62
C PHE A 47 12.04 -24.58 -8.57
N SER A 48 11.19 -23.69 -8.05
CA SER A 48 10.67 -22.53 -8.77
C SER A 48 10.92 -21.29 -7.92
N PHE A 49 11.62 -20.32 -8.48
CA PHE A 49 11.89 -19.02 -7.86
C PHE A 49 11.25 -17.92 -8.67
N LYS A 50 10.61 -16.98 -7.97
CA LYS A 50 10.04 -15.78 -8.56
C LYS A 50 10.39 -14.59 -7.67
N HIS A 51 10.95 -13.54 -8.28
CA HIS A 51 11.14 -12.28 -7.60
C HIS A 51 10.64 -11.15 -8.50
N GLN A 52 9.78 -10.29 -7.96
CA GLN A 52 9.24 -9.12 -8.66
C GLN A 52 9.44 -7.89 -7.78
N VAL A 53 9.88 -6.80 -8.39
CA VAL A 53 10.03 -5.50 -7.74
C VAL A 53 9.38 -4.44 -8.61
N SER A 54 8.49 -3.67 -8.02
CA SER A 54 7.91 -2.45 -8.60
C SER A 54 8.51 -1.24 -7.90
N MET A 55 9.05 -0.32 -8.67
CA MET A 55 9.65 0.93 -8.18
C MET A 55 9.01 2.11 -8.88
N LEU A 56 8.39 3.01 -8.11
CA LEU A 56 7.91 4.29 -8.59
C LEU A 56 9.04 5.33 -8.51
N THR A 57 9.26 6.04 -9.59
CA THR A 57 10.23 7.15 -9.68
C THR A 57 9.55 8.50 -9.63
N LYS A 58 8.26 8.54 -10.07
CA LYS A 58 7.45 9.75 -10.07
C LYS A 58 6.00 9.42 -9.73
N ARG A 59 5.37 10.27 -8.95
CA ARG A 59 3.93 10.29 -8.72
C ARG A 59 3.52 11.69 -8.33
N GLU A 60 2.94 12.40 -9.26
CA GLU A 60 2.53 13.79 -9.09
C GLU A 60 1.05 13.96 -9.43
N GLN A 61 0.36 14.80 -8.69
CA GLN A 61 -0.97 15.30 -9.00
C GLN A 61 -0.89 16.79 -9.25
N GLN A 62 -1.26 17.23 -10.45
CA GLN A 62 -1.22 18.65 -10.80
C GLN A 62 -2.30 19.43 -10.05
N TYR A 63 -1.99 20.71 -9.75
CA TYR A 63 -2.96 21.67 -9.24
C TYR A 63 -3.91 22.07 -10.37
N GLY A 64 -5.22 21.95 -10.13
CA GLY A 64 -6.22 22.53 -11.00
C GLY A 64 -6.36 24.03 -10.79
N GLU A 65 -7.16 24.69 -11.64
CA GLU A 65 -7.38 26.14 -11.57
C GLU A 65 -7.90 26.60 -10.19
N THR A 66 -8.84 25.86 -9.63
CA THR A 66 -9.41 26.14 -8.31
C THR A 66 -8.36 26.07 -7.21
N LEU A 67 -7.49 25.05 -7.25
CA LEU A 67 -6.44 24.89 -6.23
C LEU A 67 -5.30 25.90 -6.41
N SER A 68 -4.97 26.26 -7.64
CA SER A 68 -4.01 27.32 -7.91
C SER A 68 -4.51 28.67 -7.38
N THR A 69 -5.79 28.95 -7.49
CA THR A 69 -6.42 30.15 -6.91
C THR A 69 -6.35 30.13 -5.38
N LEU A 70 -6.60 28.98 -4.76
CA LEU A 70 -6.49 28.82 -3.32
C LEU A 70 -5.05 28.98 -2.83
N ASP A 71 -4.08 28.36 -3.50
CA ASP A 71 -2.67 28.50 -3.18
C ASP A 71 -2.19 29.96 -3.30
N ASN A 72 -2.57 30.66 -4.37
CA ASN A 72 -2.28 32.07 -4.54
C ASN A 72 -2.88 32.94 -3.41
N ALA A 73 -4.10 32.62 -2.96
CA ALA A 73 -4.74 33.33 -1.85
C ALA A 73 -4.01 33.09 -0.51
N MET A 74 -3.47 31.88 -0.30
CA MET A 74 -2.62 31.58 0.85
C MET A 74 -1.27 32.28 0.76
N GLN A 75 -0.59 32.25 -0.40
CA GLN A 75 0.69 32.90 -0.60
C GLN A 75 0.61 34.43 -0.48
N SER A 76 -0.52 35.02 -0.86
CA SER A 76 -0.76 36.46 -0.69
C SER A 76 -1.13 36.87 0.75
N GLY A 77 -1.27 35.91 1.66
CA GLY A 77 -1.67 36.17 3.05
C GLY A 77 -3.17 36.46 3.24
N PHE A 78 -3.98 36.25 2.20
CA PHE A 78 -5.44 36.42 2.28
C PHE A 78 -6.07 35.27 3.07
N LEU A 79 -5.50 34.06 2.96
CA LEU A 79 -5.89 32.89 3.73
C LEU A 79 -4.71 32.41 4.59
N PRO A 80 -4.97 31.72 5.72
CA PRO A 80 -3.93 31.06 6.48
C PRO A 80 -3.21 30.02 5.64
N LEU A 81 -1.89 29.90 5.78
CA LEU A 81 -1.12 28.81 5.16
C LEU A 81 -1.61 27.47 5.72
N THR A 82 -2.25 26.70 4.86
CA THR A 82 -2.76 25.35 5.19
C THR A 82 -2.26 24.39 4.13
N ALA A 83 -1.78 23.23 4.54
CA ALA A 83 -1.35 22.22 3.58
C ALA A 83 -2.52 21.75 2.72
N ILE A 84 -2.32 21.71 1.41
CA ILE A 84 -3.28 21.13 0.46
C ILE A 84 -2.82 19.69 0.20
N ASP A 85 -3.52 18.74 0.79
CA ASP A 85 -3.16 17.33 0.72
C ASP A 85 -3.46 16.70 -0.64
N GLY A 86 -2.64 15.74 -1.04
CA GLY A 86 -2.87 14.91 -2.24
C GLY A 86 -2.49 15.58 -3.57
N PHE A 87 -1.78 16.70 -3.55
CA PHE A 87 -1.29 17.42 -4.72
C PHE A 87 0.21 17.63 -4.68
N GLY A 88 0.79 17.99 -5.83
CA GLY A 88 2.23 18.12 -6.01
C GLY A 88 2.89 16.74 -6.07
N ASP A 89 4.10 16.61 -5.52
CA ASP A 89 4.80 15.32 -5.40
C ASP A 89 4.20 14.49 -4.27
N ILE A 90 3.49 13.44 -4.66
CA ILE A 90 2.85 12.48 -3.76
C ILE A 90 3.54 11.11 -3.78
N LEU A 91 4.80 11.06 -4.21
CA LEU A 91 5.61 9.85 -4.19
C LEU A 91 5.93 9.44 -2.75
N ALA A 92 5.65 8.19 -2.42
CA ALA A 92 5.78 7.63 -1.09
C ALA A 92 4.89 8.28 -0.01
N VAL A 93 3.83 8.98 -0.41
CA VAL A 93 2.90 9.64 0.51
C VAL A 93 1.55 8.90 0.52
N ASN A 94 0.87 8.91 1.67
CA ASN A 94 -0.51 8.45 1.89
C ASN A 94 -0.84 7.09 1.23
N GLY A 95 -0.12 6.04 1.61
CA GLY A 95 -0.39 4.66 1.16
C GLY A 95 0.22 4.28 -0.20
N SER A 96 1.10 5.11 -0.77
CA SER A 96 1.77 4.85 -2.06
C SER A 96 3.26 4.61 -1.90
N PRO A 97 3.70 3.40 -1.54
CA PRO A 97 5.12 3.14 -1.31
C PRO A 97 5.93 3.26 -2.61
N LYS A 98 7.11 3.85 -2.50
CA LYS A 98 8.07 3.98 -3.61
C LYS A 98 8.50 2.61 -4.17
N ARG A 99 8.55 1.58 -3.31
CA ARG A 99 8.95 0.22 -3.72
C ARG A 99 8.06 -0.82 -3.07
N LYS A 100 7.60 -1.77 -3.90
CA LYS A 100 6.97 -3.03 -3.48
C LYS A 100 7.76 -4.19 -4.06
N SER A 101 7.84 -5.30 -3.34
CA SER A 101 8.44 -6.53 -3.86
C SER A 101 7.69 -7.76 -3.38
N TYR A 102 7.67 -8.74 -4.26
CA TYR A 102 7.17 -10.07 -4.02
C TYR A 102 8.25 -11.10 -4.35
N THR A 103 8.51 -12.01 -3.43
CA THR A 103 9.43 -13.13 -3.62
C THR A 103 8.71 -14.43 -3.33
N SER A 104 8.86 -15.43 -4.18
CA SER A 104 8.33 -16.78 -3.98
C SER A 104 9.40 -17.80 -4.26
N LEU A 105 9.55 -18.77 -3.36
CA LEU A 105 10.34 -19.95 -3.56
C LEU A 105 9.42 -21.16 -3.34
N ARG A 106 9.41 -22.08 -4.30
CA ARG A 106 8.63 -23.30 -4.24
C ARG A 106 9.51 -24.48 -4.59
N PHE A 107 9.41 -25.54 -3.81
CA PHE A 107 10.00 -26.85 -4.06
C PHE A 107 8.90 -27.89 -4.24
N ARG A 108 8.96 -28.70 -5.29
CA ARG A 108 8.02 -29.80 -5.54
C ARG A 108 8.77 -31.11 -5.74
N ARG A 109 8.26 -32.16 -5.07
CA ARG A 109 8.72 -33.53 -5.25
C ARG A 109 7.51 -34.47 -5.23
N GLY A 110 7.25 -35.12 -6.37
CA GLY A 110 6.05 -35.97 -6.54
C GLY A 110 4.79 -35.17 -6.28
N ASP A 111 3.96 -35.68 -5.38
CA ASP A 111 2.66 -35.11 -5.01
C ASP A 111 2.76 -34.00 -3.97
N TRP A 112 3.93 -33.72 -3.44
CA TRP A 112 4.16 -32.69 -2.43
C TRP A 112 4.85 -31.47 -2.99
N ALA A 113 4.40 -30.31 -2.52
CA ALA A 113 5.15 -29.08 -2.72
C ALA A 113 5.18 -28.26 -1.43
N LEU A 114 6.31 -27.59 -1.19
CA LEU A 114 6.52 -26.60 -0.13
C LEU A 114 6.74 -25.26 -0.76
N GLY A 115 6.20 -24.21 -0.18
CA GLY A 115 6.41 -22.86 -0.69
C GLY A 115 6.52 -21.81 0.41
N ILE A 116 7.31 -20.79 0.10
CA ILE A 116 7.49 -19.60 0.93
C ILE A 116 7.24 -18.40 0.04
N ASN A 117 6.39 -17.47 0.49
CA ASN A 117 6.14 -16.21 -0.18
C ASN A 117 6.46 -15.05 0.76
N GLN A 118 7.11 -14.03 0.24
CA GLN A 118 7.40 -12.80 0.98
C GLN A 118 6.85 -11.60 0.21
N ASN A 119 6.09 -10.77 0.90
CA ASN A 119 5.71 -9.45 0.44
C ASN A 119 6.46 -8.40 1.26
N ALA A 120 6.97 -7.36 0.60
CA ALA A 120 7.63 -6.25 1.27
C ALA A 120 7.31 -4.93 0.58
N ARG A 121 7.23 -3.86 1.38
CA ARG A 121 7.11 -2.49 0.90
C ARG A 121 8.08 -1.57 1.62
N SER A 122 8.43 -0.47 0.96
CA SER A 122 9.23 0.60 1.56
C SER A 122 8.39 1.46 2.53
N THR A 123 9.06 2.40 3.20
CA THR A 123 8.44 3.47 3.99
C THR A 123 7.40 4.22 3.16
N VAL A 124 6.36 4.68 3.84
CA VAL A 124 5.35 5.62 3.36
C VAL A 124 5.28 6.75 4.36
N TYR A 125 5.01 7.96 3.90
CA TYR A 125 4.88 9.14 4.74
C TYR A 125 3.42 9.60 4.80
N GLU A 126 3.05 10.19 5.92
CA GLU A 126 1.75 10.84 6.09
C GLU A 126 1.95 12.35 6.02
N ASP A 127 1.32 13.01 5.06
CA ASP A 127 1.44 14.46 4.87
C ASP A 127 0.70 15.26 5.94
N ARG A 128 -0.36 14.70 6.53
CA ARG A 128 -1.17 15.34 7.57
C ARG A 128 -0.59 15.20 8.97
N THR A 129 0.33 14.26 9.17
CA THR A 129 0.89 13.97 10.49
C THR A 129 2.34 14.43 10.55
N ILE A 130 2.56 15.57 11.19
CA ILE A 130 3.90 16.14 11.33
C ILE A 130 4.45 15.74 12.71
N SER A 131 5.67 15.21 12.72
CA SER A 131 6.40 14.90 13.95
C SER A 131 6.74 16.18 14.72
N ALA A 132 7.09 16.04 16.01
CA ALA A 132 7.58 17.16 16.82
C ALA A 132 8.82 17.86 16.23
N ALA A 133 9.54 17.21 15.32
CA ALA A 133 10.68 17.77 14.59
C ALA A 133 10.28 18.49 13.28
N GLY A 134 8.98 18.62 12.98
CA GLY A 134 8.48 19.28 11.77
C GLY A 134 8.58 18.43 10.49
N SER A 135 8.86 17.13 10.59
CA SER A 135 8.92 16.21 9.46
C SER A 135 7.64 15.37 9.38
N MET A 136 7.27 14.93 8.17
CA MET A 136 6.16 14.00 7.97
C MET A 136 6.35 12.72 8.79
N TRP A 137 5.27 12.18 9.31
CA TRP A 137 5.30 10.90 10.02
C TRP A 137 5.69 9.76 9.08
N ALA A 138 6.73 9.02 9.42
CA ALA A 138 7.22 7.90 8.63
C ALA A 138 6.60 6.58 9.10
N VAL A 139 5.72 6.01 8.29
CA VAL A 139 5.19 4.67 8.47
C VAL A 139 6.22 3.66 7.96
N THR A 140 6.84 2.94 8.89
CA THR A 140 8.01 2.10 8.64
C THR A 140 7.78 1.03 7.55
N PRO A 141 8.86 0.51 6.92
CA PRO A 141 8.75 -0.58 5.96
C PRO A 141 8.03 -1.79 6.57
N PHE A 142 7.20 -2.44 5.77
CA PHE A 142 6.50 -3.64 6.21
C PHE A 142 6.84 -4.84 5.34
N LYS A 143 7.03 -5.98 6.00
CA LYS A 143 7.36 -7.24 5.34
C LYS A 143 6.67 -8.40 6.03
N THR A 144 5.95 -9.21 5.26
CA THR A 144 5.31 -10.45 5.71
C THR A 144 5.86 -11.65 4.96
N MET A 145 5.89 -12.78 5.61
CA MET A 145 6.27 -14.06 5.04
C MET A 145 5.18 -15.10 5.31
N ASN A 146 4.81 -15.81 4.27
CA ASN A 146 3.82 -16.90 4.30
C ASN A 146 4.52 -18.20 3.94
N VAL A 147 4.13 -19.29 4.60
CA VAL A 147 4.64 -20.64 4.34
C VAL A 147 3.45 -21.56 4.08
N TYR A 148 3.58 -22.45 3.12
CA TYR A 148 2.52 -23.40 2.80
C TYR A 148 3.07 -24.73 2.30
N SER A 149 2.25 -25.78 2.42
CA SER A 149 2.46 -27.08 1.82
C SER A 149 1.26 -27.44 0.96
N ASP A 150 1.50 -27.92 -0.24
CA ASP A 150 0.50 -28.52 -1.14
C ASP A 150 0.66 -30.02 -1.17
N TYR A 151 -0.47 -30.73 -1.19
CA TYR A 151 -0.56 -32.14 -1.54
C TYR A 151 -1.51 -32.30 -2.72
N TYR A 152 -1.05 -33.02 -3.75
CA TYR A 152 -1.79 -33.29 -4.97
C TYR A 152 -2.17 -34.75 -5.05
N THR A 153 -3.41 -35.04 -5.38
CA THR A 153 -3.89 -36.40 -5.60
C THR A 153 -5.06 -36.39 -6.59
N ASN A 154 -5.44 -37.54 -7.08
CA ASN A 154 -6.63 -37.72 -7.93
C ASN A 154 -7.74 -38.38 -7.14
N VAL A 155 -8.95 -37.83 -7.22
CA VAL A 155 -10.14 -38.33 -6.56
C VAL A 155 -11.27 -38.40 -7.59
N ASN A 156 -11.78 -39.61 -7.84
CA ASN A 156 -12.89 -39.86 -8.77
C ASN A 156 -12.70 -39.23 -10.17
N GLY A 157 -11.46 -39.25 -10.67
CA GLY A 157 -11.12 -38.70 -11.97
C GLY A 157 -10.91 -37.18 -11.99
N GLY A 158 -11.04 -36.50 -10.86
CA GLY A 158 -10.70 -35.07 -10.68
C GLY A 158 -9.38 -34.89 -9.95
N ASP A 159 -8.65 -33.83 -10.30
CA ASP A 159 -7.41 -33.43 -9.64
C ASP A 159 -7.72 -32.66 -8.36
N LEU A 160 -7.34 -33.21 -7.21
CA LEU A 160 -7.49 -32.59 -5.89
C LEU A 160 -6.15 -31.98 -5.44
N ARG A 161 -6.18 -30.70 -5.10
CA ARG A 161 -5.11 -30.03 -4.36
C ARG A 161 -5.59 -29.70 -2.95
N LEU A 162 -4.86 -30.19 -1.97
CA LEU A 162 -5.00 -29.81 -0.56
C LEU A 162 -3.84 -28.85 -0.22
N ARG A 163 -4.12 -27.65 0.27
CA ARG A 163 -3.13 -26.71 0.78
C ARG A 163 -3.37 -26.40 2.23
N VAL A 164 -2.34 -26.53 3.04
CA VAL A 164 -2.26 -26.01 4.40
C VAL A 164 -1.20 -24.93 4.47
N GLY A 165 -1.47 -23.86 5.19
CA GLY A 165 -0.49 -22.78 5.26
C GLY A 165 -0.66 -21.85 6.44
N VAL A 166 0.36 -21.02 6.61
CA VAL A 166 0.44 -19.99 7.63
C VAL A 166 0.78 -18.69 6.96
N ASN A 167 -0.11 -17.71 7.05
CA ASN A 167 0.16 -16.35 6.65
C ASN A 167 0.81 -15.60 7.80
N ASN A 168 1.71 -14.67 7.43
CA ASN A 168 2.44 -13.85 8.39
C ASN A 168 3.13 -14.70 9.47
N TRP A 169 3.99 -15.62 9.03
CA TRP A 169 4.71 -16.58 9.89
C TRP A 169 5.38 -15.92 11.11
N HIS A 170 5.94 -14.72 10.94
CA HIS A 170 6.61 -13.97 12.00
C HIS A 170 5.66 -13.18 12.91
N ASP A 171 4.34 -13.28 12.72
CA ASP A 171 3.31 -12.58 13.52
C ASP A 171 3.52 -11.06 13.59
N ARG A 172 3.93 -10.45 12.48
CA ARG A 172 4.17 -9.00 12.41
C ARG A 172 2.86 -8.22 12.43
N ARG A 173 2.85 -7.15 13.20
CA ARG A 173 1.77 -6.15 13.17
C ARG A 173 2.03 -5.17 12.03
N ALA A 174 0.95 -4.68 11.42
CA ALA A 174 1.05 -3.55 10.51
C ALA A 174 1.61 -2.33 11.25
N PRO A 175 2.49 -1.53 10.62
CA PRO A 175 3.01 -0.31 11.20
C PRO A 175 1.89 0.69 11.49
N LEU A 176 2.05 1.46 12.56
CA LEU A 176 1.09 2.48 12.96
C LEU A 176 1.02 3.61 11.92
N ALA A 177 -0.20 3.99 11.59
CA ALA A 177 -0.55 5.11 10.73
C ALA A 177 -1.74 5.86 11.32
N SER A 178 -1.96 7.12 10.93
CA SER A 178 -3.09 7.93 11.40
C SER A 178 -4.42 7.59 10.71
N SER A 179 -4.45 6.54 9.89
CA SER A 179 -5.66 6.03 9.26
C SER A 179 -6.70 5.54 10.29
N ARG A 180 -7.94 5.43 9.86
CA ARG A 180 -9.09 5.02 10.69
C ARG A 180 -8.85 3.74 11.50
N MET A 181 -8.13 2.78 10.93
CA MET A 181 -7.83 1.51 11.58
C MET A 181 -6.52 1.52 12.38
N GLY A 182 -5.82 2.66 12.44
CA GLY A 182 -4.50 2.79 13.06
C GLY A 182 -3.35 2.23 12.21
N TYR A 183 -3.61 1.85 10.97
CA TYR A 183 -2.65 1.40 9.95
C TYR A 183 -3.25 1.63 8.55
N PHE A 184 -2.46 1.62 7.49
CA PHE A 184 -2.97 1.74 6.12
C PHE A 184 -3.61 0.43 5.66
N GLU A 185 -4.94 0.32 5.77
CA GLU A 185 -5.72 -0.88 5.45
C GLU A 185 -5.68 -1.27 3.97
N ASP A 186 -5.53 -0.32 3.06
CA ASP A 186 -5.39 -0.57 1.61
C ASP A 186 -3.99 -1.07 1.23
N LEU A 187 -3.04 -0.97 2.13
CA LEU A 187 -1.63 -1.28 1.90
C LEU A 187 -1.14 -2.47 2.71
N ASP A 188 -1.53 -2.54 3.96
CA ASP A 188 -1.06 -3.51 4.92
C ASP A 188 -2.22 -4.33 5.50
N ASN A 189 -1.94 -5.58 5.87
CA ASN A 189 -2.91 -6.44 6.53
C ASN A 189 -2.47 -6.68 7.99
N ASN A 190 -3.37 -6.43 8.93
CA ASN A 190 -3.12 -6.58 10.36
C ASN A 190 -3.75 -7.84 10.98
N LEU A 191 -4.15 -8.83 10.15
CA LEU A 191 -4.69 -10.11 10.64
C LEU A 191 -3.67 -10.93 11.45
N ARG A 192 -2.41 -10.52 11.46
CA ARG A 192 -1.33 -11.20 12.17
C ARG A 192 -1.11 -12.63 11.63
N ARG A 193 -0.56 -13.53 12.45
CA ARG A 193 -0.41 -14.93 12.07
C ARG A 193 -1.78 -15.60 11.99
N ASN A 194 -2.09 -16.20 10.85
CA ASN A 194 -3.29 -17.00 10.68
C ASN A 194 -2.99 -18.28 9.91
N PHE A 195 -3.70 -19.33 10.26
CA PHE A 195 -3.60 -20.64 9.62
C PHE A 195 -4.77 -20.80 8.65
N TYR A 196 -4.54 -21.45 7.54
CA TYR A 196 -5.59 -21.72 6.56
C TYR A 196 -5.47 -23.10 5.94
N LEU A 197 -6.61 -23.61 5.48
CA LEU A 197 -6.79 -24.81 4.68
C LEU A 197 -7.52 -24.41 3.41
N ASP A 198 -6.99 -24.82 2.25
CA ASP A 198 -7.61 -24.62 0.94
C ASP A 198 -7.72 -25.98 0.23
N LEU A 199 -8.92 -26.27 -0.26
CA LEU A 199 -9.23 -27.46 -1.05
C LEU A 199 -9.65 -27.00 -2.45
N ARG A 200 -9.00 -27.53 -3.48
CA ARG A 200 -9.38 -27.29 -4.87
C ARG A 200 -9.53 -28.63 -5.61
N LEU A 201 -10.73 -28.87 -6.12
CA LEU A 201 -11.03 -30.01 -6.98
C LEU A 201 -11.32 -29.49 -8.39
N THR A 202 -10.66 -30.08 -9.38
CA THR A 202 -10.82 -29.73 -10.82
C THR A 202 -11.14 -31.00 -11.59
N TYR A 203 -12.25 -30.99 -12.34
CA TYR A 203 -12.68 -32.07 -13.22
C TYR A 203 -12.32 -31.76 -14.68
#